data_85b0f38cd9082fb72aebf5fd3fe40d9a
#
_entry.id   85b0f38cd9082fb72aebf5fd3fe40d9a
#
_cell.length_a   1.000
_cell.length_b   1.000
_cell.length_c   1.000
_cell.angle_alpha   90.00
_cell.angle_beta   90.00
_cell.angle_gamma   90.00
#
_symmetry.space_group_name_H-M   'P 1'
#
loop_
_entity.id
_entity.type
_entity.pdbx_description
1 polymer ?
#
loop_
_entity_poly.entity_id
_entity_poly.type
_entity_poly.pdbx_seq_one_letter_code
_entity_poly.pdbx_strand_id
1 'polypeptide(L)'
;VANSSGGCTWKVGADGALVIAPLPGSASGEFSHGWGDAPWSSFSSEINSVRIEPGVTVKGSASGLFSGLSVAESMGLSGLDTSGVTDMSSMFSGCTLLQAVDLSSFDTSSVTNMSSMFKGCESLGALDLSSFDTSKVENMSQMFQDCSSLASLDLSSFDTSSVAGSGGTHSYDGMCGMFQGCSSLIKLDLSSFNTSKVRNMLYMFWNCERLKSVNLSSFDTKNVACFESMFSGCS
;
A
#
# COMPACT_ATOMS: atom_id res chain seq x y z
N VAL A 1 -23.92 12.69 -1.82
CA VAL A 1 -23.46 13.24 -3.11
C VAL A 1 -23.26 12.09 -4.08
N ALA A 2 -23.69 12.22 -5.33
CA ALA A 2 -23.50 11.22 -6.37
C ALA A 2 -22.89 11.90 -7.60
N ASN A 3 -21.83 11.32 -8.15
CA ASN A 3 -21.08 11.83 -9.29
C ASN A 3 -20.66 10.69 -10.22
N SER A 4 -20.04 11.03 -11.35
CA SER A 4 -19.46 10.06 -12.29
C SER A 4 -17.99 10.37 -12.57
N SER A 5 -17.20 9.34 -12.83
CA SER A 5 -15.81 9.43 -13.28
C SER A 5 -15.54 8.30 -14.26
N GLY A 6 -15.17 8.64 -15.48
CA GLY A 6 -15.01 7.67 -16.55
C GLY A 6 -16.30 6.89 -16.81
N GLY A 7 -16.23 5.56 -16.83
CA GLY A 7 -17.34 4.63 -17.01
C GLY A 7 -18.07 4.26 -15.71
N CYS A 8 -17.80 4.93 -14.58
CA CYS A 8 -18.34 4.61 -13.27
C CYS A 8 -19.09 5.77 -12.63
N THR A 9 -19.99 5.44 -11.71
CA THR A 9 -20.59 6.38 -10.75
C THR A 9 -20.01 6.13 -9.37
N TRP A 10 -19.99 7.17 -8.54
CA TRP A 10 -19.69 7.04 -7.12
C TRP A 10 -20.65 7.88 -6.28
N LYS A 11 -20.92 7.46 -5.07
CA LYS A 11 -21.73 8.21 -4.12
C LYS A 11 -21.25 7.96 -2.69
N VAL A 12 -21.35 8.98 -1.86
CA VAL A 12 -21.28 8.85 -0.39
C VAL A 12 -22.69 8.93 0.15
N GLY A 13 -23.10 7.86 0.83
CA GLY A 13 -24.42 7.78 1.48
C GLY A 13 -24.48 8.61 2.75
N ALA A 14 -25.71 8.82 3.28
CA ALA A 14 -25.89 9.46 4.58
C ALA A 14 -25.38 8.61 5.76
N ASP A 15 -25.15 7.32 5.51
CA ASP A 15 -24.54 6.35 6.42
C ASP A 15 -23.00 6.35 6.37
N GLY A 16 -22.40 7.22 5.56
CA GLY A 16 -20.95 7.32 5.37
C GLY A 16 -20.37 6.25 4.43
N ALA A 17 -21.19 5.42 3.76
CA ALA A 17 -20.69 4.43 2.83
C ALA A 17 -20.34 5.08 1.46
N LEU A 18 -19.08 4.92 1.02
CA LEU A 18 -18.69 5.17 -0.36
C LEU A 18 -19.05 3.95 -1.21
N VAL A 19 -19.89 4.14 -2.21
CA VAL A 19 -20.23 3.09 -3.18
C VAL A 19 -19.77 3.52 -4.56
N ILE A 20 -18.97 2.63 -5.22
CA ILE A 20 -18.51 2.81 -6.61
C ILE A 20 -19.12 1.70 -7.45
N ALA A 21 -19.69 2.04 -8.61
CA ALA A 21 -20.37 1.12 -9.49
C ALA A 21 -20.19 1.51 -10.97
N PRO A 22 -20.34 0.58 -11.92
CA PRO A 22 -20.48 0.93 -13.34
C PRO A 22 -21.65 1.91 -13.55
N LEU A 23 -21.63 2.65 -14.65
CA LEU A 23 -22.75 3.51 -15.05
C LEU A 23 -24.05 2.69 -15.13
N PRO A 24 -25.21 3.27 -14.77
CA PRO A 24 -26.50 2.59 -14.85
C PRO A 24 -26.75 1.99 -16.25
N GLY A 25 -27.05 0.70 -16.28
CA GLY A 25 -27.25 -0.04 -17.53
C GLY A 25 -25.98 -0.62 -18.16
N SER A 26 -24.79 -0.36 -17.59
CA SER A 26 -23.52 -0.94 -18.03
C SER A 26 -23.13 -2.13 -17.15
N ALA A 27 -22.61 -3.21 -17.76
CA ALA A 27 -22.10 -4.37 -17.03
C ALA A 27 -20.71 -4.12 -16.42
N SER A 28 -19.96 -3.14 -16.98
CA SER A 28 -18.64 -2.75 -16.51
C SER A 28 -18.38 -1.26 -16.75
N GLY A 29 -17.43 -0.70 -16.01
CA GLY A 29 -16.98 0.68 -16.19
C GLY A 29 -15.53 0.83 -15.76
N GLU A 30 -14.76 1.56 -16.56
CA GLU A 30 -13.42 1.95 -16.17
C GLU A 30 -13.49 3.20 -15.31
N PHE A 31 -13.01 3.08 -14.08
CA PHE A 31 -12.84 4.23 -13.21
C PHE A 31 -11.53 4.92 -13.60
N SER A 32 -11.65 6.13 -14.12
CA SER A 32 -10.50 6.95 -14.48
C SER A 32 -10.14 7.86 -13.32
N HIS A 33 -8.99 7.63 -12.75
CA HIS A 33 -8.38 8.43 -11.70
C HIS A 33 -7.01 8.91 -12.21
N GLY A 34 -6.87 10.22 -12.40
CA GLY A 34 -5.62 10.82 -12.82
C GLY A 34 -4.65 11.01 -11.66
N TRP A 35 -3.51 11.61 -11.93
CA TRP A 35 -2.59 12.09 -10.89
C TRP A 35 -3.31 13.13 -10.01
N GLY A 36 -3.53 12.83 -8.75
CA GLY A 36 -4.19 13.73 -7.80
C GLY A 36 -5.09 12.98 -6.82
N ASP A 37 -5.84 13.73 -6.05
CA ASP A 37 -6.76 13.19 -5.05
C ASP A 37 -7.95 12.48 -5.72
N ALA A 38 -8.38 11.39 -5.13
CA ALA A 38 -9.61 10.69 -5.56
C ALA A 38 -10.83 11.65 -5.53
N PRO A 39 -11.81 11.49 -6.43
CA PRO A 39 -12.95 12.41 -6.54
C PRO A 39 -13.77 12.59 -5.25
N TRP A 40 -13.65 11.66 -4.31
CA TRP A 40 -14.31 11.69 -3.00
C TRP A 40 -13.39 12.18 -1.88
N SER A 41 -12.17 12.65 -2.16
CA SER A 41 -11.20 13.09 -1.14
C SER A 41 -11.74 14.17 -0.20
N SER A 42 -12.58 15.08 -0.71
CA SER A 42 -13.26 16.11 0.11
C SER A 42 -14.27 15.54 1.13
N PHE A 43 -14.64 14.26 1.01
CA PHE A 43 -15.52 13.54 1.93
C PHE A 43 -14.76 12.51 2.78
N SER A 44 -13.43 12.50 2.75
CA SER A 44 -12.60 11.47 3.39
C SER A 44 -12.87 11.31 4.89
N SER A 45 -13.20 12.39 5.60
CA SER A 45 -13.58 12.36 7.01
C SER A 45 -15.00 11.86 7.30
N GLU A 46 -15.81 11.67 6.27
CA GLU A 46 -17.19 11.18 6.37
C GLU A 46 -17.33 9.72 5.90
N ILE A 47 -16.35 9.24 5.09
CA ILE A 47 -16.39 7.88 4.52
C ILE A 47 -15.89 6.90 5.57
N ASN A 48 -16.82 6.13 6.16
CA ASN A 48 -16.53 5.10 7.18
C ASN A 48 -16.45 3.69 6.60
N SER A 49 -16.86 3.48 5.35
CA SER A 49 -16.78 2.19 4.65
C SER A 49 -16.74 2.39 3.14
N VAL A 50 -16.20 1.42 2.44
CA VAL A 50 -16.11 1.39 0.97
C VAL A 50 -16.75 0.12 0.45
N ARG A 51 -17.54 0.23 -0.62
CA ARG A 51 -18.08 -0.88 -1.38
C ARG A 51 -17.91 -0.67 -2.86
N ILE A 52 -17.26 -1.62 -3.52
CA ILE A 52 -17.09 -1.64 -4.96
C ILE A 52 -18.02 -2.67 -5.56
N GLU A 53 -18.91 -2.26 -6.44
CA GLU A 53 -19.79 -3.16 -7.17
C GLU A 53 -19.00 -3.90 -8.27
N PRO A 54 -19.40 -5.13 -8.63
CA PRO A 54 -18.75 -5.88 -9.69
C PRO A 54 -18.70 -5.12 -11.03
N GLY A 55 -17.60 -5.29 -11.76
CA GLY A 55 -17.38 -4.68 -13.06
C GLY A 55 -16.71 -3.30 -13.03
N VAL A 56 -16.28 -2.82 -11.87
CA VAL A 56 -15.42 -1.63 -11.78
C VAL A 56 -13.98 -2.02 -12.08
N THR A 57 -13.37 -1.40 -13.08
CA THR A 57 -11.96 -1.59 -13.45
C THR A 57 -11.16 -0.31 -13.24
N VAL A 58 -9.89 -0.45 -12.85
CA VAL A 58 -8.90 0.65 -12.80
C VAL A 58 -7.71 0.26 -13.66
N LYS A 59 -7.20 1.20 -14.44
CA LYS A 59 -6.02 0.98 -15.28
C LYS A 59 -4.98 2.07 -15.09
N GLY A 60 -3.72 1.71 -15.31
CA GLY A 60 -2.60 2.61 -15.13
C GLY A 60 -2.37 2.92 -13.66
N SER A 61 -2.89 4.01 -13.15
CA SER A 61 -2.68 4.43 -11.76
C SER A 61 -3.91 4.23 -10.89
N ALA A 62 -3.73 3.55 -9.75
CA ALA A 62 -4.63 3.52 -8.58
C ALA A 62 -3.99 4.28 -7.40
N SER A 63 -2.99 5.13 -7.68
CA SER A 63 -2.28 5.89 -6.65
C SER A 63 -3.24 6.75 -5.83
N GLY A 64 -3.18 6.59 -4.51
CA GLY A 64 -4.01 7.36 -3.58
C GLY A 64 -5.51 7.09 -3.65
N LEU A 65 -5.98 6.04 -4.34
CA LEU A 65 -7.41 5.81 -4.61
C LEU A 65 -8.29 5.85 -3.34
N PHE A 66 -7.81 5.30 -2.22
CA PHE A 66 -8.50 5.34 -0.92
C PHE A 66 -7.68 6.09 0.14
N SER A 67 -6.71 6.89 -0.28
CA SER A 67 -5.86 7.64 0.65
C SER A 67 -6.68 8.60 1.52
N GLY A 68 -6.30 8.68 2.80
CA GLY A 68 -6.91 9.60 3.76
C GLY A 68 -8.31 9.24 4.22
N LEU A 69 -8.85 8.04 3.91
CA LEU A 69 -10.11 7.56 4.47
C LEU A 69 -9.89 7.17 5.94
N SER A 70 -9.61 8.17 6.77
CA SER A 70 -9.12 7.99 8.14
C SER A 70 -10.14 7.39 9.10
N VAL A 71 -11.43 7.44 8.76
CA VAL A 71 -12.52 6.90 9.58
C VAL A 71 -13.10 5.59 8.99
N ALA A 72 -12.56 5.11 7.87
CA ALA A 72 -12.99 3.85 7.28
C ALA A 72 -12.43 2.65 8.05
N GLU A 73 -13.32 1.85 8.63
CA GLU A 73 -12.96 0.65 9.39
C GLU A 73 -12.91 -0.60 8.51
N SER A 74 -13.61 -0.60 7.38
CA SER A 74 -13.70 -1.73 6.46
C SER A 74 -13.82 -1.30 5.00
N MET A 75 -13.29 -2.13 4.10
CA MET A 75 -13.37 -1.90 2.66
C MET A 75 -13.70 -3.21 1.92
N GLY A 76 -14.84 -3.22 1.23
CA GLY A 76 -15.27 -4.31 0.34
C GLY A 76 -14.79 -4.05 -1.08
N LEU A 77 -13.65 -4.62 -1.45
CA LEU A 77 -12.93 -4.33 -2.68
C LEU A 77 -13.02 -5.44 -3.75
N SER A 78 -13.73 -6.53 -3.47
CA SER A 78 -13.82 -7.70 -4.37
C SER A 78 -14.41 -7.41 -5.75
N GLY A 79 -15.11 -6.28 -5.91
CA GLY A 79 -15.64 -5.82 -7.20
C GLY A 79 -14.65 -5.02 -8.06
N LEU A 80 -13.44 -4.76 -7.54
CA LEU A 80 -12.43 -3.96 -8.22
C LEU A 80 -11.48 -4.85 -9.05
N ASP A 81 -11.48 -4.66 -10.35
CA ASP A 81 -10.49 -5.26 -11.25
C ASP A 81 -9.25 -4.36 -11.33
N THR A 82 -8.11 -4.89 -10.88
CA THR A 82 -6.81 -4.20 -10.86
C THR A 82 -5.83 -4.73 -11.91
N SER A 83 -6.24 -5.62 -12.81
CA SER A 83 -5.36 -6.30 -13.76
C SER A 83 -4.58 -5.36 -14.70
N GLY A 84 -5.08 -4.14 -14.90
CA GLY A 84 -4.42 -3.10 -15.69
C GLY A 84 -3.65 -2.05 -14.89
N VAL A 85 -3.49 -2.24 -13.57
CA VAL A 85 -2.85 -1.25 -12.69
C VAL A 85 -1.34 -1.42 -12.72
N THR A 86 -0.61 -0.32 -12.89
CA THR A 86 0.85 -0.27 -12.86
C THR A 86 1.39 0.51 -11.64
N ASP A 87 0.57 1.35 -11.02
CA ASP A 87 0.95 2.16 -9.85
C ASP A 87 -0.12 2.06 -8.76
N MET A 88 0.24 1.47 -7.62
CA MET A 88 -0.58 1.36 -6.39
C MET A 88 -0.01 2.21 -5.25
N SER A 89 0.83 3.19 -5.55
CA SER A 89 1.42 4.03 -4.52
C SER A 89 0.36 4.73 -3.67
N SER A 90 0.56 4.79 -2.37
CA SER A 90 -0.33 5.47 -1.42
C SER A 90 -1.81 5.02 -1.44
N MET A 91 -2.15 3.88 -2.07
CA MET A 91 -3.54 3.48 -2.31
C MET A 91 -4.40 3.49 -1.04
N PHE A 92 -3.85 3.09 0.10
CA PHE A 92 -4.51 3.09 1.42
C PHE A 92 -3.82 4.02 2.43
N SER A 93 -2.95 4.92 1.97
CA SER A 93 -2.19 5.79 2.88
C SER A 93 -3.12 6.61 3.77
N GLY A 94 -2.86 6.61 5.09
CA GLY A 94 -3.66 7.38 6.06
C GLY A 94 -5.05 6.80 6.38
N CYS A 95 -5.31 5.53 6.04
CA CYS A 95 -6.51 4.82 6.49
C CYS A 95 -6.31 4.37 7.96
N THR A 96 -6.32 5.33 8.89
CA THR A 96 -5.88 5.12 10.28
C THR A 96 -6.73 4.12 11.08
N LEU A 97 -8.04 4.03 10.80
CA LEU A 97 -8.95 3.11 11.48
C LEU A 97 -9.16 1.78 10.75
N LEU A 98 -8.54 1.58 9.58
CA LEU A 98 -8.66 0.33 8.82
C LEU A 98 -8.00 -0.83 9.60
N GLN A 99 -8.79 -1.80 10.04
CA GLN A 99 -8.33 -2.93 10.87
C GLN A 99 -7.86 -4.10 10.03
N ALA A 100 -8.53 -4.36 8.92
CA ALA A 100 -8.21 -5.40 7.95
C ALA A 100 -8.74 -5.03 6.57
N VAL A 101 -8.13 -5.57 5.52
CA VAL A 101 -8.59 -5.44 4.14
C VAL A 101 -8.34 -6.75 3.39
N ASP A 102 -9.34 -7.20 2.64
CA ASP A 102 -9.20 -8.37 1.75
C ASP A 102 -8.71 -7.90 0.37
N LEU A 103 -7.50 -8.33 0.02
CA LEU A 103 -6.82 -8.02 -1.24
C LEU A 103 -6.64 -9.27 -2.12
N SER A 104 -7.28 -10.38 -1.78
CA SER A 104 -7.12 -11.66 -2.49
C SER A 104 -7.55 -11.61 -3.96
N SER A 105 -8.41 -10.63 -4.33
CA SER A 105 -8.84 -10.40 -5.71
C SER A 105 -7.91 -9.47 -6.51
N PHE A 106 -6.89 -8.89 -5.88
CA PHE A 106 -6.01 -7.94 -6.57
C PHE A 106 -5.02 -8.66 -7.49
N ASP A 107 -5.00 -8.27 -8.76
CA ASP A 107 -3.93 -8.61 -9.68
C ASP A 107 -2.86 -7.52 -9.62
N THR A 108 -1.68 -7.89 -9.13
CA THR A 108 -0.53 -6.97 -9.00
C THR A 108 0.59 -7.26 -10.00
N SER A 109 0.38 -8.19 -10.94
CA SER A 109 1.40 -8.67 -11.87
C SER A 109 1.96 -7.61 -12.83
N SER A 110 1.29 -6.46 -12.94
CA SER A 110 1.74 -5.32 -13.75
C SER A 110 2.24 -4.13 -12.92
N VAL A 111 2.19 -4.23 -11.59
CA VAL A 111 2.52 -3.11 -10.69
C VAL A 111 4.02 -2.91 -10.57
N THR A 112 4.47 -1.68 -10.79
CA THR A 112 5.87 -1.26 -10.66
C THR A 112 6.13 -0.39 -9.44
N ASN A 113 5.08 0.22 -8.86
CA ASN A 113 5.21 1.12 -7.71
C ASN A 113 4.18 0.79 -6.63
N MET A 114 4.66 0.41 -5.44
CA MET A 114 3.87 0.17 -4.22
C MET A 114 4.31 1.08 -3.07
N SER A 115 4.98 2.20 -3.36
CA SER A 115 5.45 3.10 -2.32
C SER A 115 4.30 3.65 -1.48
N SER A 116 4.47 3.69 -0.16
CA SER A 116 3.48 4.21 0.79
C SER A 116 2.10 3.54 0.75
N MET A 117 1.96 2.35 0.13
CA MET A 117 0.64 1.73 -0.12
C MET A 117 -0.22 1.63 1.14
N PHE A 118 0.37 1.27 2.28
CA PHE A 118 -0.31 1.17 3.58
C PHE A 118 0.23 2.16 4.63
N LYS A 119 0.94 3.20 4.19
CA LYS A 119 1.51 4.19 5.11
C LYS A 119 0.45 4.80 6.02
N GLY A 120 0.68 4.77 7.34
CA GLY A 120 -0.25 5.34 8.32
C GLY A 120 -1.54 4.54 8.52
N CYS A 121 -1.58 3.25 8.12
CA CYS A 121 -2.66 2.34 8.50
C CYS A 121 -2.45 1.87 9.94
N GLU A 122 -2.66 2.78 10.90
CA GLU A 122 -2.25 2.60 12.29
C GLU A 122 -2.98 1.44 12.99
N SER A 123 -4.25 1.19 12.63
CA SER A 123 -5.07 0.12 13.23
C SER A 123 -4.95 -1.22 12.51
N LEU A 124 -4.17 -1.31 11.42
CA LEU A 124 -4.05 -2.53 10.62
C LEU A 124 -3.30 -3.60 11.41
N GLY A 125 -4.04 -4.57 11.95
CA GLY A 125 -3.49 -5.63 12.82
C GLY A 125 -3.04 -6.88 12.08
N ALA A 126 -3.63 -7.15 10.92
CA ALA A 126 -3.29 -8.28 10.05
C ALA A 126 -3.42 -7.89 8.58
N LEU A 127 -2.51 -8.42 7.75
CA LEU A 127 -2.50 -8.18 6.31
C LEU A 127 -1.99 -9.44 5.61
N ASP A 128 -2.83 -9.98 4.71
CA ASP A 128 -2.45 -11.09 3.84
C ASP A 128 -2.07 -10.55 2.45
N LEU A 129 -0.81 -10.76 2.08
CA LEU A 129 -0.23 -10.35 0.80
C LEU A 129 0.28 -11.57 0.00
N SER A 130 -0.16 -12.77 0.34
CA SER A 130 0.30 -14.02 -0.29
C SER A 130 -0.04 -14.11 -1.78
N SER A 131 -1.09 -13.38 -2.23
CA SER A 131 -1.50 -13.30 -3.63
C SER A 131 -0.72 -12.27 -4.45
N PHE A 132 0.11 -11.42 -3.81
CA PHE A 132 0.81 -10.35 -4.52
C PHE A 132 1.97 -10.88 -5.36
N ASP A 133 1.95 -10.59 -6.66
CA ASP A 133 3.12 -10.69 -7.53
C ASP A 133 3.88 -9.35 -7.49
N THR A 134 5.06 -9.38 -6.89
CA THR A 134 5.91 -8.19 -6.73
C THR A 134 7.13 -8.19 -7.66
N SER A 135 7.20 -9.13 -8.60
CA SER A 135 8.38 -9.33 -9.47
C SER A 135 8.77 -8.12 -10.32
N LYS A 136 7.80 -7.25 -10.64
CA LYS A 136 8.02 -6.01 -11.39
C LYS A 136 8.12 -4.75 -10.52
N VAL A 137 7.95 -4.88 -9.21
CA VAL A 137 7.94 -3.70 -8.33
C VAL A 137 9.34 -3.13 -8.17
N GLU A 138 9.50 -1.87 -8.53
CA GLU A 138 10.76 -1.13 -8.50
C GLU A 138 10.89 -0.24 -7.24
N ASN A 139 9.75 0.13 -6.62
CA ASN A 139 9.71 0.99 -5.45
C ASN A 139 8.74 0.47 -4.39
N MET A 140 9.27 0.16 -3.19
CA MET A 140 8.54 -0.27 -2.00
C MET A 140 8.78 0.67 -0.81
N SER A 141 9.28 1.91 -1.07
CA SER A 141 9.57 2.85 0.01
C SER A 141 8.33 3.16 0.84
N GLN A 142 8.49 3.21 2.15
CA GLN A 142 7.42 3.57 3.10
C GLN A 142 6.16 2.67 3.02
N MET A 143 6.23 1.48 2.37
CA MET A 143 5.05 0.66 2.07
C MET A 143 4.21 0.36 3.31
N PHE A 144 4.85 0.11 4.45
CA PHE A 144 4.21 -0.18 5.75
C PHE A 144 4.56 0.87 6.81
N GLN A 145 5.03 2.06 6.41
CA GLN A 145 5.39 3.10 7.38
C GLN A 145 4.21 3.42 8.29
N ASP A 146 4.48 3.48 9.60
CA ASP A 146 3.50 3.81 10.65
C ASP A 146 2.30 2.83 10.73
N CYS A 147 2.45 1.57 10.27
CA CYS A 147 1.51 0.49 10.57
C CYS A 147 1.72 0.01 12.02
N SER A 148 1.36 0.85 12.98
CA SER A 148 1.76 0.69 14.39
C SER A 148 1.13 -0.50 15.10
N SER A 149 -0.02 -1.00 14.63
CA SER A 149 -0.68 -2.21 15.18
C SER A 149 -0.20 -3.53 14.56
N LEU A 150 0.62 -3.48 13.50
CA LEU A 150 1.04 -4.68 12.76
C LEU A 150 2.08 -5.46 13.59
N ALA A 151 1.67 -6.57 14.20
CA ALA A 151 2.52 -7.36 15.09
C ALA A 151 3.37 -8.41 14.37
N SER A 152 2.91 -8.86 13.21
CA SER A 152 3.59 -9.81 12.32
C SER A 152 3.21 -9.56 10.87
N LEU A 153 4.10 -9.89 9.95
CA LEU A 153 3.86 -9.78 8.52
C LEU A 153 4.62 -10.90 7.80
N ASP A 154 3.93 -11.64 6.94
CA ASP A 154 4.55 -12.64 6.07
C ASP A 154 4.82 -12.04 4.69
N LEU A 155 6.09 -11.97 4.32
CA LEU A 155 6.57 -11.47 3.04
C LEU A 155 7.37 -12.53 2.28
N SER A 156 7.18 -13.80 2.60
CA SER A 156 7.92 -14.90 1.99
C SER A 156 7.66 -15.06 0.48
N SER A 157 6.49 -14.57 0.01
CA SER A 157 6.11 -14.54 -1.41
C SER A 157 6.71 -13.37 -2.20
N PHE A 158 7.29 -12.37 -1.52
CA PHE A 158 7.78 -11.16 -2.20
C PHE A 158 9.05 -11.43 -3.00
N ASP A 159 8.99 -11.13 -4.29
CA ASP A 159 10.17 -10.98 -5.15
C ASP A 159 10.58 -9.50 -5.17
N THR A 160 11.75 -9.21 -4.61
CA THR A 160 12.29 -7.84 -4.54
C THR A 160 13.43 -7.61 -5.53
N SER A 161 13.64 -8.52 -6.48
CA SER A 161 14.77 -8.47 -7.43
C SER A 161 14.75 -7.27 -8.38
N SER A 162 13.60 -6.60 -8.53
CA SER A 162 13.45 -5.39 -9.33
C SER A 162 13.57 -4.09 -8.51
N VAL A 163 13.53 -4.18 -7.17
CA VAL A 163 13.60 -2.99 -6.31
C VAL A 163 14.99 -2.39 -6.32
N ALA A 164 15.10 -1.10 -6.64
CA ALA A 164 16.38 -0.44 -6.80
C ALA A 164 16.53 0.85 -5.96
N GLY A 165 15.98 1.94 -6.41
CA GLY A 165 16.14 3.29 -5.84
C GLY A 165 17.32 4.06 -6.42
N SER A 166 17.29 5.38 -6.28
CA SER A 166 18.30 6.30 -6.82
C SER A 166 19.56 6.40 -5.94
N GLY A 167 19.46 6.04 -4.65
CA GLY A 167 20.55 6.17 -3.67
C GLY A 167 20.83 7.60 -3.22
N GLY A 168 19.92 8.54 -3.47
CA GLY A 168 19.99 9.89 -2.95
C GLY A 168 19.55 9.95 -1.47
N THR A 169 20.28 10.74 -0.66
CA THR A 169 20.00 10.88 0.80
C THR A 169 18.64 11.53 1.12
N HIS A 170 17.98 12.11 0.14
CA HIS A 170 16.67 12.75 0.27
C HIS A 170 15.61 12.11 -0.64
N SER A 171 15.92 10.95 -1.21
CA SER A 171 15.04 10.24 -2.11
C SER A 171 14.22 9.21 -1.32
N TYR A 172 12.91 9.28 -1.40
CA TYR A 172 12.02 8.26 -0.83
C TYR A 172 11.72 7.22 -1.90
N ASP A 173 12.69 6.34 -2.15
CA ASP A 173 12.60 5.27 -3.15
C ASP A 173 13.27 3.97 -2.66
N GLY A 174 13.24 2.94 -3.46
CA GLY A 174 13.78 1.64 -3.12
C GLY A 174 13.08 1.00 -1.92
N MET A 175 13.78 0.86 -0.79
CA MET A 175 13.26 0.33 0.48
C MET A 175 13.31 1.35 1.61
N CYS A 176 13.46 2.65 1.30
CA CYS A 176 13.52 3.71 2.30
C CYS A 176 12.27 3.67 3.20
N GLY A 177 12.44 3.60 4.52
CA GLY A 177 11.37 3.65 5.50
C GLY A 177 10.31 2.56 5.39
N MET A 178 10.60 1.43 4.72
CA MET A 178 9.59 0.41 4.39
C MET A 178 8.79 -0.06 5.62
N PHE A 179 9.43 -0.20 6.77
CA PHE A 179 8.82 -0.61 8.04
C PHE A 179 8.95 0.45 9.14
N GLN A 180 9.28 1.68 8.78
CA GLN A 180 9.42 2.77 9.74
C GLN A 180 8.15 2.89 10.60
N GLY A 181 8.30 3.00 11.93
CA GLY A 181 7.17 3.18 12.85
C GLY A 181 6.26 1.96 13.04
N CYS A 182 6.65 0.78 12.54
CA CYS A 182 5.94 -0.48 12.85
C CYS A 182 6.22 -0.89 14.31
N SER A 183 5.71 -0.10 15.26
CA SER A 183 6.08 -0.19 16.68
C SER A 183 5.62 -1.47 17.38
N SER A 184 4.62 -2.18 16.85
CA SER A 184 4.16 -3.48 17.37
C SER A 184 4.87 -4.69 16.76
N LEU A 185 5.67 -4.51 15.70
CA LEU A 185 6.32 -5.60 14.99
C LEU A 185 7.38 -6.26 15.88
N ILE A 186 7.27 -7.59 16.10
CA ILE A 186 8.14 -8.33 17.03
C ILE A 186 9.25 -9.07 16.30
N LYS A 187 8.89 -9.70 15.19
CA LYS A 187 9.79 -10.52 14.35
C LYS A 187 9.47 -10.28 12.89
N LEU A 188 10.52 -10.28 12.06
CA LEU A 188 10.35 -10.20 10.62
C LEU A 188 11.38 -11.11 9.93
N ASP A 189 10.92 -11.94 9.01
CA ASP A 189 11.80 -12.74 8.15
C ASP A 189 11.82 -12.14 6.75
N LEU A 190 13.01 -11.66 6.35
CA LEU A 190 13.28 -11.10 5.03
C LEU A 190 14.31 -11.94 4.26
N SER A 191 14.46 -13.23 4.62
CA SER A 191 15.41 -14.12 3.95
C SER A 191 15.07 -14.40 2.48
N SER A 192 13.84 -14.11 2.03
CA SER A 192 13.42 -14.14 0.62
C SER A 192 13.85 -12.91 -0.18
N PHE A 193 14.23 -11.81 0.49
CA PHE A 193 14.49 -10.54 -0.18
C PHE A 193 15.81 -10.58 -0.97
N ASN A 194 15.76 -10.19 -2.23
CA ASN A 194 16.93 -9.91 -3.05
C ASN A 194 17.19 -8.40 -3.04
N THR A 195 18.23 -7.98 -2.33
CA THR A 195 18.58 -6.56 -2.19
C THR A 195 19.75 -6.13 -3.08
N SER A 196 20.18 -6.98 -4.01
CA SER A 196 21.39 -6.74 -4.82
C SER A 196 21.35 -5.46 -5.66
N LYS A 197 20.17 -4.95 -5.99
CA LYS A 197 19.98 -3.68 -6.72
C LYS A 197 19.61 -2.51 -5.81
N VAL A 198 19.27 -2.77 -4.55
CA VAL A 198 18.78 -1.73 -3.63
C VAL A 198 19.90 -0.75 -3.31
N ARG A 199 19.61 0.54 -3.45
CA ARG A 199 20.53 1.64 -3.19
C ARG A 199 20.16 2.48 -1.98
N ASN A 200 18.91 2.38 -1.51
CA ASN A 200 18.41 3.17 -0.40
C ASN A 200 17.62 2.30 0.59
N MET A 201 18.14 2.22 1.83
CA MET A 201 17.52 1.56 2.99
C MET A 201 17.43 2.52 4.19
N LEU A 202 17.45 3.85 3.93
CA LEU A 202 17.33 4.89 4.93
C LEU A 202 16.07 4.66 5.78
N TYR A 203 16.18 4.69 7.11
CA TYR A 203 15.07 4.55 8.07
C TYR A 203 14.27 3.25 7.96
N MET A 204 14.77 2.19 7.31
CA MET A 204 13.98 1.00 6.96
C MET A 204 13.23 0.40 8.16
N PHE A 205 13.83 0.41 9.37
CA PHE A 205 13.24 -0.08 10.63
C PHE A 205 13.23 1.01 11.72
N TRP A 206 13.30 2.29 11.34
CA TRP A 206 13.31 3.36 12.33
C TRP A 206 12.06 3.33 13.20
N ASN A 207 12.23 3.41 14.55
CA ASN A 207 11.14 3.32 15.53
C ASN A 207 10.31 2.02 15.47
N CYS A 208 10.91 0.89 15.07
CA CYS A 208 10.33 -0.42 15.31
C CYS A 208 10.59 -0.83 16.78
N GLU A 209 9.90 -0.17 17.71
CA GLU A 209 10.19 -0.21 19.15
C GLU A 209 10.17 -1.61 19.79
N ARG A 210 9.38 -2.55 19.24
CA ARG A 210 9.25 -3.92 19.76
C ARG A 210 9.97 -4.97 18.94
N LEU A 211 10.75 -4.57 17.93
CA LEU A 211 11.42 -5.49 17.01
C LEU A 211 12.59 -6.20 17.71
N LYS A 212 12.39 -7.48 18.07
CA LYS A 212 13.38 -8.32 18.76
C LYS A 212 14.32 -9.06 17.80
N SER A 213 13.84 -9.37 16.61
CA SER A 213 14.66 -10.07 15.60
C SER A 213 14.18 -9.79 14.18
N VAL A 214 15.14 -9.60 13.28
CA VAL A 214 14.91 -9.55 11.85
C VAL A 214 15.93 -10.48 11.16
N ASN A 215 15.47 -11.31 10.22
CA ASN A 215 16.33 -12.16 9.42
C ASN A 215 16.72 -11.42 8.14
N LEU A 216 17.97 -11.01 8.05
CA LEU A 216 18.57 -10.30 6.91
C LEU A 216 19.65 -11.17 6.21
N SER A 217 19.58 -12.49 6.34
CA SER A 217 20.64 -13.38 5.85
C SER A 217 20.87 -13.34 4.33
N SER A 218 19.86 -12.86 3.57
CA SER A 218 19.91 -12.70 2.11
C SER A 218 20.39 -11.32 1.65
N PHE A 219 20.55 -10.36 2.59
CA PHE A 219 20.83 -8.96 2.21
C PHE A 219 22.22 -8.80 1.60
N ASP A 220 22.26 -8.32 0.36
CA ASP A 220 23.48 -7.83 -0.31
C ASP A 220 23.48 -6.30 -0.24
N THR A 221 24.36 -5.74 0.57
CA THR A 221 24.44 -4.30 0.82
C THR A 221 25.50 -3.57 0.00
N LYS A 222 26.16 -4.27 -0.93
CA LYS A 222 27.29 -3.69 -1.69
C LYS A 222 26.90 -2.46 -2.53
N ASN A 223 25.66 -2.36 -2.97
CA ASN A 223 25.13 -1.25 -3.76
C ASN A 223 24.39 -0.22 -2.92
N VAL A 224 24.19 -0.46 -1.62
CA VAL A 224 23.45 0.45 -0.74
C VAL A 224 24.30 1.68 -0.47
N ALA A 225 23.80 2.84 -0.89
CA ALA A 225 24.43 4.14 -0.68
C ALA A 225 23.94 4.83 0.60
N CYS A 226 22.74 4.47 1.09
CA CYS A 226 22.08 5.16 2.18
C CYS A 226 21.37 4.17 3.10
N PHE A 227 21.82 4.06 4.37
CA PHE A 227 21.20 3.26 5.43
C PHE A 227 21.28 3.94 6.80
N GLU A 228 21.32 5.28 6.80
CA GLU A 228 21.31 6.06 8.03
C GLU A 228 20.07 5.75 8.87
N SER A 229 20.26 5.67 10.19
CA SER A 229 19.19 5.45 11.17
C SER A 229 18.32 4.23 10.90
N MET A 230 18.84 3.22 10.17
CA MET A 230 18.08 2.04 9.75
C MET A 230 17.41 1.33 10.93
N PHE A 231 18.05 1.27 12.11
CA PHE A 231 17.55 0.63 13.34
C PHE A 231 17.42 1.61 14.49
N SER A 232 17.46 2.90 14.27
CA SER A 232 17.32 3.88 15.34
C SER A 232 15.92 3.79 15.97
N GLY A 233 15.85 3.72 17.31
CA GLY A 233 14.59 3.55 18.03
C GLY A 233 14.06 2.10 18.07
N CYS A 234 14.85 1.10 17.66
CA CYS A 234 14.58 -0.30 17.98
C CYS A 234 15.12 -0.60 19.38
N SER A 235 14.33 -1.31 20.24
CA SER A 235 14.69 -1.60 21.64
C SER A 235 14.72 -3.09 21.97
#